data_479cd5cc3bc0a666c678e1de9121bb5b
#
_entry.id   479cd5cc3bc0a666c678e1de9121bb5b
#
_cell.length_a   1.000
_cell.length_b   1.000
_cell.length_c   1.000
_cell.angle_alpha   90.00
_cell.angle_beta   90.00
_cell.angle_gamma   90.00
#
_symmetry.space_group_name_H-M   'P 1'
#
loop_
_entity.id
_entity.type
_entity.pdbx_description
1 polymer ?
#
loop_
_entity_poly.entity_id
_entity_poly.type
_entity_poly.pdbx_seq_one_letter_code
_entity_poly.pdbx_strand_id
1 'polypeptide(L)'
;NSPFRHLVDIFLLKLKAKKIIRAKFNLTWKTDKILNSQYHVDTPIKSKTAIFYLNTNNGKTFFKNKKSVKSVENRMVTFNSSIKHMGTTHTDTDYRLVLNINYN
;
A
#
# COMPACT_ATOMS: atom_id res chain seq x y z
N ASN A 1 18.33 -14.27 -3.89
CA ASN A 1 18.00 -12.97 -4.46
C ASN A 1 16.80 -13.09 -5.40
N SER A 2 15.62 -12.89 -4.88
CA SER A 2 14.40 -12.90 -5.69
C SER A 2 14.24 -11.56 -6.43
N PRO A 3 13.50 -11.55 -7.55
CA PRO A 3 13.11 -10.30 -8.21
C PRO A 3 12.41 -9.33 -7.26
N PHE A 4 11.69 -9.87 -6.28
CA PHE A 4 11.05 -9.08 -5.23
C PHE A 4 12.06 -8.26 -4.43
N ARG A 5 13.18 -8.86 -4.02
CA ARG A 5 14.21 -8.14 -3.25
C ARG A 5 14.82 -7.00 -4.05
N HIS A 6 15.09 -7.24 -5.34
CA HIS A 6 15.61 -6.20 -6.23
C HIS A 6 14.65 -5.02 -6.34
N LEU A 7 13.35 -5.29 -6.51
CA LEU A 7 12.32 -4.25 -6.57
C LEU A 7 12.29 -3.44 -5.28
N VAL A 8 12.36 -4.11 -4.12
CA VAL A 8 12.38 -3.45 -2.83
C VAL A 8 13.61 -2.55 -2.68
N ASP A 9 14.77 -2.98 -3.14
CA ASP A 9 15.99 -2.18 -3.10
C ASP A 9 15.86 -0.90 -3.93
N ILE A 10 15.19 -0.96 -5.09
CA ILE A 10 14.92 0.23 -5.90
C ILE A 10 14.05 1.23 -5.13
N PHE A 11 13.01 0.75 -4.45
CA PHE A 11 12.16 1.62 -3.63
C PHE A 11 12.92 2.22 -2.44
N LEU A 12 13.82 1.47 -1.81
CA LEU A 12 14.68 2.01 -0.75
C LEU A 12 15.44 3.24 -1.22
N LEU A 13 16.05 3.17 -2.38
CA LEU A 13 16.80 4.29 -2.96
C LEU A 13 15.87 5.48 -3.22
N LYS A 14 14.71 5.23 -3.82
CA LYS A 14 13.75 6.28 -4.16
C LYS A 14 13.18 6.97 -2.92
N LEU A 15 12.92 6.23 -1.86
CA LEU A 15 12.38 6.72 -0.61
C LEU A 15 13.45 7.31 0.31
N LYS A 16 14.73 7.18 -0.04
CA LYS A 16 15.86 7.54 0.82
C LYS A 16 15.79 6.84 2.17
N ALA A 17 15.31 5.61 2.16
CA ALA A 17 15.12 4.84 3.37
C ALA A 17 16.44 4.27 3.86
N LYS A 18 16.62 4.25 5.19
CA LYS A 18 17.79 3.65 5.83
C LYS A 18 17.60 2.16 6.08
N LYS A 19 16.37 1.74 6.36
CA LYS A 19 16.08 0.36 6.73
C LYS A 19 14.64 0.02 6.36
N ILE A 20 14.43 -1.17 5.79
CA ILE A 20 13.10 -1.75 5.65
C ILE A 20 12.77 -2.53 6.90
N ILE A 21 11.60 -2.24 7.46
CA ILE A 21 11.05 -2.98 8.60
C ILE A 21 10.20 -4.13 8.08
N ARG A 22 9.38 -3.86 7.06
CA ARG A 22 8.48 -4.85 6.49
C ARG A 22 8.14 -4.45 5.06
N ALA A 23 8.04 -5.45 4.17
CA ALA A 23 7.55 -5.26 2.81
C ALA A 23 6.62 -6.42 2.46
N LYS A 24 5.43 -6.10 1.92
CA LYS A 24 4.42 -7.11 1.62
C LYS A 24 3.62 -6.73 0.40
N PHE A 25 3.44 -7.67 -0.53
CA PHE A 25 2.44 -7.56 -1.58
C PHE A 25 1.07 -7.96 -1.03
N ASN A 26 0.05 -7.18 -1.36
CA ASN A 26 -1.34 -7.50 -1.07
C ASN A 26 -2.08 -7.67 -2.39
N LEU A 27 -2.60 -8.86 -2.61
CA LEU A 27 -3.40 -9.22 -3.78
C LEU A 27 -4.85 -9.40 -3.33
N THR A 28 -5.76 -8.66 -3.97
CA THR A 28 -7.19 -8.71 -3.68
C THR A 28 -7.96 -9.00 -4.96
N TRP A 29 -8.86 -9.98 -4.91
CA TRP A 29 -9.71 -10.34 -6.04
C TRP A 29 -10.94 -9.43 -6.10
N LYS A 30 -11.48 -9.29 -7.31
CA LYS A 30 -12.69 -8.53 -7.58
C LYS A 30 -13.87 -9.02 -6.71
N THR A 31 -14.68 -8.07 -6.24
CA THR A 31 -15.93 -8.35 -5.55
C THR A 31 -17.10 -7.71 -6.30
N ASP A 32 -18.34 -8.16 -6.01
CA ASP A 32 -19.53 -7.64 -6.68
C ASP A 32 -19.80 -6.19 -6.37
N LYS A 33 -19.42 -5.75 -5.17
CA LYS A 33 -19.54 -4.37 -4.72
C LYS A 33 -18.32 -4.00 -3.90
N ILE A 34 -18.05 -2.71 -3.80
CA ILE A 34 -16.91 -2.22 -3.02
C ILE A 34 -17.18 -2.43 -1.53
N LEU A 35 -16.27 -3.15 -0.87
CA LEU A 35 -16.31 -3.42 0.56
C LEU A 35 -15.12 -2.75 1.23
N ASN A 36 -15.35 -2.18 2.41
CA ASN A 36 -14.30 -1.53 3.19
C ASN A 36 -13.69 -2.51 4.19
N SER A 37 -12.38 -2.49 4.32
CA SER A 37 -11.72 -3.18 5.43
C SER A 37 -11.82 -2.34 6.71
N GLN A 38 -11.14 -2.76 7.77
CA GLN A 38 -11.09 -2.00 9.00
C GLN A 38 -9.89 -1.06 9.00
N TYR A 39 -10.02 0.10 9.63
CA TYR A 39 -8.90 0.98 9.89
C TYR A 39 -7.89 0.29 10.79
N HIS A 40 -6.62 0.35 10.42
CA HIS A 40 -5.54 -0.31 11.14
C HIS A 40 -4.21 0.40 10.91
N VAL A 41 -3.21 0.02 11.69
CA VAL A 41 -1.80 0.32 11.42
C VAL A 41 -1.09 -1.00 11.12
N ASP A 42 -0.09 -0.96 10.24
CA ASP A 42 0.62 -2.19 9.84
C ASP A 42 1.62 -2.66 10.88
N THR A 43 2.17 -1.74 11.66
CA THR A 43 3.22 -2.03 12.63
C THR A 43 3.14 -1.06 13.82
N PRO A 44 3.41 -1.51 15.04
CA PRO A 44 3.53 -0.61 16.20
C PRO A 44 4.85 0.15 16.21
N ILE A 45 5.80 -0.19 15.34
CA ILE A 45 7.11 0.45 15.30
C ILE A 45 6.99 1.82 14.65
N LYS A 46 7.56 2.85 15.31
CA LYS A 46 7.60 4.20 14.76
C LYS A 46 8.38 4.19 13.44
N SER A 47 7.71 4.54 12.33
CA SER A 47 8.28 4.42 11.00
C SER A 47 7.42 5.16 9.98
N LYS A 48 7.77 5.03 8.71
CA LYS A 48 6.98 5.51 7.58
C LYS A 48 6.43 4.33 6.80
N THR A 49 5.29 4.55 6.17
CA THR A 49 4.65 3.58 5.28
C THR A 49 4.60 4.15 3.88
N ALA A 50 4.97 3.33 2.90
CA ALA A 50 4.76 3.62 1.49
C ALA A 50 3.82 2.55 0.92
N ILE A 51 2.80 2.98 0.17
CA ILE A 51 1.93 2.08 -0.59
C ILE A 51 2.14 2.39 -2.05
N PHE A 52 2.55 1.39 -2.81
CA PHE A 52 2.76 1.50 -4.26
C PHE A 52 1.70 0.67 -4.98
N TYR A 53 0.94 1.32 -5.85
CA TYR A 53 -0.14 0.68 -6.60
C TYR A 53 0.42 0.12 -7.89
N LEU A 54 0.24 -1.19 -8.11
CA LEU A 54 0.80 -1.90 -9.25
C LEU A 54 -0.15 -2.00 -10.43
N ASN A 55 -1.44 -1.70 -10.21
CA ASN A 55 -2.42 -1.62 -11.29
C ASN A 55 -3.50 -0.59 -10.97
N THR A 56 -4.20 -0.14 -11.99
CA THR A 56 -5.30 0.83 -11.86
C THR A 56 -6.63 0.08 -11.67
N ASN A 57 -7.40 0.51 -10.66
CA ASN A 57 -8.74 -0.01 -10.39
C ASN A 57 -9.51 1.00 -9.57
N ASN A 58 -10.79 0.73 -9.31
CA ASN A 58 -11.63 1.64 -8.52
C ASN A 58 -11.53 1.42 -7.01
N GLY A 59 -10.64 0.55 -6.55
CA GLY A 59 -10.31 0.44 -5.13
C GLY A 59 -9.58 1.68 -4.63
N LYS A 60 -9.67 1.94 -3.34
CA LYS A 60 -9.06 3.12 -2.71
C LYS A 60 -8.41 2.77 -1.40
N THR A 61 -7.51 3.64 -0.96
CA THR A 61 -6.99 3.66 0.41
C THR A 61 -7.57 4.88 1.10
N PHE A 62 -8.23 4.66 2.23
CA PHE A 62 -8.77 5.73 3.07
C PHE A 62 -7.91 5.91 4.31
N PHE A 63 -7.75 7.16 4.73
CA PHE A 63 -7.03 7.53 5.94
C PHE A 63 -7.99 8.07 6.98
N LYS A 64 -7.67 7.91 8.24
CA LYS A 64 -8.51 8.35 9.36
C LYS A 64 -8.74 9.85 9.36
N ASN A 65 -7.85 10.64 8.74
CA ASN A 65 -8.01 12.09 8.57
C ASN A 65 -8.97 12.47 7.43
N LYS A 66 -9.75 11.51 6.93
CA LYS A 66 -10.74 11.66 5.85
C LYS A 66 -10.16 11.87 4.44
N LYS A 67 -8.85 11.75 4.26
CA LYS A 67 -8.23 11.74 2.94
C LYS A 67 -8.32 10.36 2.32
N SER A 68 -8.31 10.30 0.99
CA SER A 68 -8.29 9.04 0.26
C SER A 68 -7.37 9.12 -0.95
N VAL A 69 -6.89 7.95 -1.39
CA VAL A 69 -6.02 7.81 -2.56
C VAL A 69 -6.57 6.72 -3.45
N LYS A 70 -6.75 7.05 -4.73
CA LYS A 70 -7.20 6.08 -5.74
C LYS A 70 -6.05 5.17 -6.16
N SER A 71 -6.37 3.90 -6.44
CA SER A 71 -5.42 2.93 -6.95
C SER A 71 -5.14 3.20 -8.43
N VAL A 72 -4.01 3.85 -8.70
CA VAL A 72 -3.56 4.18 -10.06
C VAL A 72 -2.16 3.60 -10.25
N GLU A 73 -1.96 2.85 -11.32
CA GLU A 73 -0.69 2.22 -11.63
C GLU A 73 0.47 3.21 -11.51
N ASN A 74 1.55 2.79 -10.88
CA ASN A 74 2.76 3.57 -10.61
C ASN A 74 2.59 4.73 -9.61
N ARG A 75 1.43 4.88 -9.00
CA ARG A 75 1.24 5.85 -7.93
C ARG A 75 1.80 5.31 -6.63
N MET A 76 2.48 6.18 -5.88
CA MET A 76 2.95 5.86 -4.53
C MET A 76 2.43 6.92 -3.56
N VAL A 77 1.96 6.48 -2.40
CA VAL A 77 1.62 7.36 -1.29
C VAL A 77 2.50 7.01 -0.09
N THR A 78 3.02 8.02 0.60
CA THR A 78 3.81 7.84 1.81
C THR A 78 3.17 8.58 2.98
N PHE A 79 3.25 7.99 4.15
CA PHE A 79 2.66 8.57 5.35
C PHE A 79 3.32 7.99 6.60
N ASN A 80 3.09 8.64 7.73
CA ASN A 80 3.57 8.15 9.01
C ASN A 80 2.81 6.86 9.37
N SER A 81 3.53 5.82 9.78
CA SER A 81 2.94 4.50 10.08
C SER A 81 1.94 4.53 11.23
N SER A 82 1.93 5.59 12.05
CA SER A 82 0.94 5.75 13.12
C SER A 82 -0.45 6.15 12.60
N ILE A 83 -0.56 6.59 11.35
CA ILE A 83 -1.84 6.99 10.76
C ILE A 83 -2.62 5.74 10.39
N LYS A 84 -3.82 5.61 10.96
CA LYS A 84 -4.73 4.51 10.64
C LYS A 84 -5.26 4.67 9.22
N HIS A 85 -5.28 3.57 8.50
CA HIS A 85 -5.73 3.51 7.11
C HIS A 85 -6.45 2.21 6.84
N MET A 86 -7.21 2.17 5.74
CA MET A 86 -7.87 0.95 5.27
C MET A 86 -7.88 0.92 3.75
N GLY A 87 -7.83 -0.29 3.19
CA GLY A 87 -8.06 -0.51 1.77
C GLY A 87 -9.51 -0.91 1.51
N THR A 88 -9.96 -0.74 0.27
CA THR A 88 -11.24 -1.25 -0.18
C THR A 88 -11.01 -2.39 -1.17
N THR A 89 -12.06 -3.17 -1.41
CA THR A 89 -12.11 -4.05 -2.57
C THR A 89 -12.36 -3.20 -3.82
N HIS A 90 -12.48 -3.85 -4.96
CA HIS A 90 -12.70 -3.20 -6.26
C HIS A 90 -13.65 -4.05 -7.09
N THR A 91 -14.23 -3.45 -8.14
CA THR A 91 -15.25 -4.11 -8.96
C THR A 91 -14.94 -4.09 -10.45
N ASP A 92 -13.94 -3.35 -10.89
CA ASP A 92 -13.71 -3.04 -12.31
C ASP A 92 -12.52 -3.78 -12.95
N THR A 93 -11.73 -4.51 -12.16
CA THR A 93 -10.64 -5.35 -12.67
C THR A 93 -10.63 -6.69 -11.94
N ASP A 94 -9.96 -7.71 -12.50
CA ASP A 94 -9.92 -9.03 -11.86
C ASP A 94 -9.18 -9.01 -10.54
N TYR A 95 -8.16 -8.16 -10.41
CA TYR A 95 -7.35 -8.10 -9.19
C TYR A 95 -6.91 -6.68 -8.89
N ARG A 96 -6.54 -6.48 -7.63
CA ARG A 96 -5.88 -5.27 -7.13
C ARG A 96 -4.59 -5.70 -6.44
N LEU A 97 -3.47 -5.16 -6.90
CA LEU A 97 -2.15 -5.50 -6.36
C LEU A 97 -1.45 -4.24 -5.86
N VAL A 98 -1.02 -4.27 -4.61
CA VAL A 98 -0.26 -3.17 -4.00
C VAL A 98 0.96 -3.73 -3.29
N LEU A 99 2.00 -2.91 -3.20
CA LEU A 99 3.19 -3.20 -2.40
C LEU A 99 3.21 -2.24 -1.22
N ASN A 100 3.17 -2.79 -0.01
CA ASN A 100 3.26 -2.02 1.23
C ASN A 100 4.67 -2.14 1.79
N ILE A 101 5.31 -1.01 2.08
CA ILE A 101 6.65 -0.97 2.66
C ILE A 101 6.60 -0.13 3.92
N ASN A 102 7.07 -0.71 5.05
CA ASN A 102 7.31 0.04 6.28
C ASN A 102 8.82 0.21 6.42
N TYR A 103 9.27 1.44 6.65
CA TYR A 103 10.70 1.78 6.56
C TYR A 103 11.06 2.96 7.48
N ASN A 104 12.34 3.09 7.70
CA ASN A 104 12.95 4.25 8.37
C ASN A 104 13.92 4.97 7.46
#